data_2a48467a6a6a67c6b4d6380251129180
#
_entry.id   2a48467a6a6a67c6b4d6380251129180
#
_cell.length_a   1.000
_cell.length_b   1.000
_cell.length_c   1.000
_cell.angle_alpha   90.00
_cell.angle_beta   90.00
_cell.angle_gamma   90.00
#
_symmetry.space_group_name_H-M   'P 1'
#
loop_
_entity.id
_entity.type
_entity.pdbx_description
1 polymer ?
#
loop_
_entity_poly.entity_id
_entity_poly.type
_entity_poly.pdbx_seq_one_letter_code
_entity_poly.pdbx_strand_id
1 'polypeptide(L)'
;MTDLEIAQKAQMLPIKEVAKKLNISEDDLDPYGKYKAKLPLHLINAEKMKNSKLVLVTAITPTPAGEGKTTVSIGLTEGLNKIGKKAIAVLREPSLGPVFGIKGGAAGGGYSQVVPMEDINLHFTGDFSAIEKANNLLSAVIDNNIQSKTHSIGIDPRTVVWKRVMDMNDRALRHIVVGLGGSTHGIPREDGFNITPASEIMAILCLSENFSDLKRRIGNIYVGKKFDGTPVFARDLNVVGAMALLLKEAIKPNLVQTLENNPAILHGGPFASIAQGTNTVLATKMGLSLGDYVVTEAGFGADLGAEKFLNIKCVSAGLAPDAVVVVATIRALRHHGGAKKEEYNTPDLQKVKLGIANLEKHIENVQHFGLKAVVAINYFPHDSEEEIAYVKEICAKKGVEAVVSKGFSEGGKGTEELARAVVTIAESGESHFAPLYSHEASIEDKITTVATKIYGASKVNYSSKALSQLKQINKLGFDKLPVCIVKTPKSLSDDEKKLARPTDFEVTVREFEFASGAGFVIPILGDTVRMPGLPSVPAAEGMDIDDEGIISGLS
;
A
#
# COMPACT_ATOMS: atom_id res chain seq x y z
N MET A 1 -23.93 -2.21 16.00
CA MET A 1 -23.22 -3.42 15.55
C MET A 1 -21.80 -3.02 15.22
N THR A 2 -20.83 -3.80 15.66
CA THR A 2 -19.41 -3.66 15.28
C THR A 2 -19.19 -4.12 13.83
N ASP A 3 -18.05 -3.78 13.24
CA ASP A 3 -17.70 -4.22 11.88
C ASP A 3 -17.67 -5.75 11.80
N LEU A 4 -17.15 -6.43 12.84
CA LEU A 4 -17.15 -7.88 12.94
C LEU A 4 -18.56 -8.47 12.96
N GLU A 5 -19.47 -7.92 13.79
CA GLU A 5 -20.86 -8.39 13.86
C GLU A 5 -21.61 -8.21 12.54
N ILE A 6 -21.32 -7.15 11.80
CA ILE A 6 -21.87 -6.94 10.45
C ILE A 6 -21.34 -8.00 9.49
N ALA A 7 -20.03 -8.26 9.51
CA ALA A 7 -19.39 -9.25 8.66
C ALA A 7 -19.87 -10.69 8.97
N GLN A 8 -20.02 -11.05 10.24
CA GLN A 8 -20.53 -12.36 10.68
C GLN A 8 -21.98 -12.62 10.26
N LYS A 9 -22.79 -11.57 10.10
CA LYS A 9 -24.18 -11.66 9.62
C LYS A 9 -24.30 -11.64 8.09
N ALA A 10 -23.18 -11.48 7.38
CA ALA A 10 -23.18 -11.40 5.93
C ALA A 10 -23.67 -12.70 5.27
N GLN A 11 -24.57 -12.57 4.31
CA GLN A 11 -25.01 -13.68 3.50
C GLN A 11 -24.10 -13.84 2.27
N MET A 12 -22.98 -14.54 2.49
CA MET A 12 -21.99 -14.75 1.46
C MET A 12 -22.44 -15.78 0.43
N LEU A 13 -22.22 -15.48 -0.83
CA LEU A 13 -22.32 -16.44 -1.92
C LEU A 13 -21.10 -17.39 -1.91
N PRO A 14 -21.26 -18.66 -2.31
CA PRO A 14 -20.10 -19.49 -2.62
C PRO A 14 -19.21 -18.81 -3.67
N ILE A 15 -17.90 -18.93 -3.52
CA ILE A 15 -16.95 -18.20 -4.40
C ILE A 15 -17.12 -18.52 -5.88
N LYS A 16 -17.60 -19.71 -6.19
CA LYS A 16 -17.94 -20.12 -7.56
C LYS A 16 -19.04 -19.24 -8.17
N GLU A 17 -20.04 -18.85 -7.37
CA GLU A 17 -21.12 -17.96 -7.82
C GLU A 17 -20.62 -16.51 -8.00
N VAL A 18 -19.66 -16.08 -7.20
CA VAL A 18 -18.98 -14.79 -7.40
C VAL A 18 -18.16 -14.81 -8.69
N ALA A 19 -17.43 -15.88 -8.94
CA ALA A 19 -16.64 -16.07 -10.17
C ALA A 19 -17.49 -16.08 -11.44
N LYS A 20 -18.70 -16.66 -11.39
CA LYS A 20 -19.66 -16.63 -12.52
C LYS A 20 -20.05 -15.21 -12.93
N LYS A 21 -20.13 -14.26 -11.97
CA LYS A 21 -20.39 -12.84 -12.29
C LYS A 21 -19.26 -12.21 -13.13
N LEU A 22 -18.06 -12.78 -13.07
CA LEU A 22 -16.88 -12.38 -13.83
C LEU A 22 -16.68 -13.22 -15.11
N ASN A 23 -17.62 -14.13 -15.43
CA ASN A 23 -17.52 -15.11 -16.51
C ASN A 23 -16.28 -16.03 -16.38
N ILE A 24 -15.87 -16.36 -15.16
CA ILE A 24 -14.80 -17.30 -14.90
C ILE A 24 -15.41 -18.71 -14.77
N SER A 25 -14.83 -19.68 -15.49
CA SER A 25 -15.19 -21.09 -15.37
C SER A 25 -14.80 -21.65 -13.99
N GLU A 26 -15.56 -22.66 -13.50
CA GLU A 26 -15.17 -23.37 -12.29
C GLU A 26 -13.82 -24.08 -12.43
N ASP A 27 -13.47 -24.53 -13.64
CA ASP A 27 -12.18 -25.17 -13.94
C ASP A 27 -11.00 -24.18 -13.90
N ASP A 28 -11.27 -22.89 -13.98
CA ASP A 28 -10.28 -21.81 -13.89
C ASP A 28 -10.13 -21.23 -12.47
N LEU A 29 -10.70 -21.88 -11.46
CA LEU A 29 -10.57 -21.45 -10.07
C LEU A 29 -9.73 -22.43 -9.26
N ASP A 30 -8.87 -21.90 -8.41
CA ASP A 30 -8.21 -22.65 -7.34
C ASP A 30 -8.91 -22.32 -6.00
N PRO A 31 -9.96 -23.08 -5.56
CA PRO A 31 -10.72 -22.75 -4.36
C PRO A 31 -9.89 -22.91 -3.08
N TYR A 32 -9.99 -21.93 -2.20
CA TYR A 32 -9.47 -21.96 -0.83
C TYR A 32 -10.64 -21.96 0.17
N GLY A 33 -11.35 -23.08 0.22
CA GLY A 33 -12.59 -23.22 0.95
C GLY A 33 -13.80 -22.68 0.16
N LYS A 34 -14.90 -22.35 0.88
CA LYS A 34 -16.19 -22.01 0.26
C LYS A 34 -16.25 -20.59 -0.30
N TYR A 35 -15.51 -19.66 0.28
CA TYR A 35 -15.70 -18.22 0.08
C TYR A 35 -14.48 -17.49 -0.48
N LYS A 36 -13.40 -18.19 -0.77
CA LYS A 36 -12.13 -17.65 -1.30
C LYS A 36 -11.63 -18.49 -2.46
N ALA A 37 -10.92 -17.89 -3.41
CA ALA A 37 -10.23 -18.61 -4.46
C ALA A 37 -9.01 -17.82 -4.96
N LYS A 38 -8.01 -18.53 -5.48
CA LYS A 38 -6.93 -17.96 -6.28
C LYS A 38 -7.36 -17.83 -7.73
N LEU A 39 -6.92 -16.75 -8.39
CA LEU A 39 -7.16 -16.48 -9.80
C LEU A 39 -5.90 -16.79 -10.63
N PRO A 40 -5.95 -17.77 -11.55
CA PRO A 40 -4.84 -18.09 -12.42
C PRO A 40 -4.44 -16.92 -13.32
N LEU A 41 -3.13 -16.74 -13.54
CA LEU A 41 -2.60 -15.58 -14.25
C LEU A 41 -3.01 -15.50 -15.74
N HIS A 42 -3.39 -16.63 -16.36
CA HIS A 42 -3.85 -16.67 -17.76
C HIS A 42 -5.19 -15.93 -17.98
N LEU A 43 -5.92 -15.59 -16.91
CA LEU A 43 -7.14 -14.78 -16.99
C LEU A 43 -6.84 -13.29 -17.31
N ILE A 44 -5.59 -12.86 -17.17
CA ILE A 44 -5.17 -11.50 -17.54
C ILE A 44 -5.19 -11.37 -19.07
N ASN A 45 -5.95 -10.40 -19.56
CA ASN A 45 -6.18 -10.18 -20.99
C ASN A 45 -5.94 -8.71 -21.36
N ALA A 46 -4.84 -8.46 -22.08
CA ALA A 46 -4.43 -7.11 -22.46
C ALA A 46 -5.45 -6.36 -23.34
N GLU A 47 -6.21 -7.07 -24.18
CA GLU A 47 -7.21 -6.42 -25.04
C GLU A 47 -8.43 -5.95 -24.23
N LYS A 48 -8.89 -6.75 -23.25
CA LYS A 48 -9.97 -6.34 -22.36
C LYS A 48 -9.59 -5.14 -21.51
N MET A 49 -8.34 -5.10 -21.01
CA MET A 49 -7.83 -4.02 -20.19
C MET A 49 -7.93 -2.63 -20.87
N LYS A 50 -7.82 -2.57 -22.20
CA LYS A 50 -7.88 -1.30 -22.97
C LYS A 50 -9.22 -0.57 -22.85
N ASN A 51 -10.28 -1.31 -22.56
CA ASN A 51 -11.64 -0.77 -22.49
C ASN A 51 -12.12 -0.55 -21.05
N SER A 52 -11.34 -0.99 -20.07
CA SER A 52 -11.68 -0.90 -18.65
C SER A 52 -11.14 0.38 -18.03
N LYS A 53 -11.82 0.87 -17.01
CA LYS A 53 -11.51 2.11 -16.30
C LYS A 53 -10.81 1.82 -14.99
N LEU A 54 -9.67 2.47 -14.75
CA LEU A 54 -8.92 2.41 -13.51
C LEU A 54 -9.21 3.64 -12.65
N VAL A 55 -9.76 3.43 -11.47
CA VAL A 55 -10.06 4.47 -10.49
C VAL A 55 -9.14 4.32 -9.29
N LEU A 56 -8.34 5.33 -9.01
CA LEU A 56 -7.46 5.38 -7.85
C LEU A 56 -8.14 6.13 -6.70
N VAL A 57 -8.25 5.49 -5.54
CA VAL A 57 -8.70 6.13 -4.29
C VAL A 57 -7.48 6.48 -3.45
N THR A 58 -7.35 7.75 -3.11
CA THR A 58 -6.34 8.30 -2.20
C THR A 58 -7.01 9.17 -1.15
N ALA A 59 -6.25 9.91 -0.35
CA ALA A 59 -6.81 10.79 0.67
C ALA A 59 -5.96 12.06 0.86
N ILE A 60 -6.49 12.97 1.63
CA ILE A 60 -5.73 14.05 2.26
C ILE A 60 -4.76 13.51 3.31
N THR A 61 -3.90 14.34 3.88
CA THR A 61 -3.02 13.94 4.99
C THR A 61 -3.84 13.37 6.15
N PRO A 62 -3.60 12.10 6.55
CA PRO A 62 -4.49 11.42 7.49
C PRO A 62 -4.30 11.88 8.94
N THR A 63 -5.39 11.79 9.71
CA THR A 63 -5.35 11.80 11.17
C THR A 63 -4.90 10.44 11.70
N PRO A 64 -4.55 10.33 12.99
CA PRO A 64 -4.26 9.04 13.62
C PRO A 64 -5.39 8.00 13.49
N ALA A 65 -6.63 8.44 13.36
CA ALA A 65 -7.79 7.56 13.19
C ALA A 65 -7.99 7.05 11.74
N GLY A 66 -7.22 7.58 10.78
CA GLY A 66 -7.39 7.30 9.36
C GLY A 66 -8.58 8.01 8.73
N GLU A 67 -8.69 7.97 7.39
CA GLU A 67 -9.71 8.71 6.64
C GLU A 67 -10.74 7.80 5.96
N GLY A 68 -10.65 6.48 6.16
CA GLY A 68 -11.62 5.52 5.64
C GLY A 68 -11.49 5.23 4.14
N LYS A 69 -10.28 5.31 3.55
CA LYS A 69 -10.06 5.03 2.12
C LYS A 69 -10.62 3.68 1.69
N THR A 70 -10.33 2.62 2.44
CA THR A 70 -10.78 1.26 2.11
C THR A 70 -12.30 1.18 2.12
N THR A 71 -12.95 1.76 3.13
CA THR A 71 -14.42 1.86 3.21
C THR A 71 -15.00 2.61 2.00
N VAL A 72 -14.38 3.75 1.62
CA VAL A 72 -14.80 4.51 0.43
C VAL A 72 -14.55 3.71 -0.85
N SER A 73 -13.44 3.00 -0.97
CA SER A 73 -13.13 2.17 -2.15
C SER A 73 -14.14 1.04 -2.35
N ILE A 74 -14.46 0.34 -1.27
CA ILE A 74 -15.46 -0.74 -1.30
C ILE A 74 -16.85 -0.17 -1.57
N GLY A 75 -17.26 0.88 -0.82
CA GLY A 75 -18.54 1.54 -1.03
C GLY A 75 -18.71 2.08 -2.45
N LEU A 76 -17.66 2.71 -3.01
CA LEU A 76 -17.68 3.17 -4.41
C LEU A 76 -17.83 2.00 -5.38
N THR A 77 -17.16 0.87 -5.14
CA THR A 77 -17.34 -0.33 -5.97
C THR A 77 -18.78 -0.82 -5.92
N GLU A 78 -19.38 -0.85 -4.74
CA GLU A 78 -20.79 -1.23 -4.56
C GLU A 78 -21.73 -0.22 -5.24
N GLY A 79 -21.47 1.10 -5.09
CA GLY A 79 -22.23 2.16 -5.76
C GLY A 79 -22.16 2.08 -7.29
N LEU A 80 -20.98 1.79 -7.85
CA LEU A 80 -20.80 1.58 -9.27
C LEU A 80 -21.62 0.38 -9.78
N ASN A 81 -21.63 -0.73 -9.04
CA ASN A 81 -22.45 -1.88 -9.38
C ASN A 81 -23.96 -1.56 -9.27
N LYS A 82 -24.39 -0.77 -8.27
CA LYS A 82 -25.80 -0.33 -8.15
C LYS A 82 -26.28 0.51 -9.33
N ILE A 83 -25.41 1.33 -9.90
CA ILE A 83 -25.75 2.12 -11.11
C ILE A 83 -25.49 1.37 -12.42
N GLY A 84 -25.28 0.03 -12.36
CA GLY A 84 -25.19 -0.85 -13.51
C GLY A 84 -23.81 -0.97 -14.16
N LYS A 85 -22.73 -0.51 -13.51
CA LYS A 85 -21.37 -0.73 -13.96
C LYS A 85 -20.82 -2.02 -13.38
N LYS A 86 -20.00 -2.76 -14.13
CA LYS A 86 -19.31 -3.96 -13.62
C LYS A 86 -18.00 -3.54 -12.95
N ALA A 87 -18.06 -3.22 -11.67
CA ALA A 87 -16.94 -2.75 -10.89
C ALA A 87 -16.36 -3.83 -9.98
N ILE A 88 -15.03 -3.84 -9.83
CA ILE A 88 -14.27 -4.74 -8.98
C ILE A 88 -13.39 -3.90 -8.05
N ALA A 89 -13.48 -4.14 -6.74
CA ALA A 89 -12.52 -3.61 -5.78
C ALA A 89 -11.22 -4.40 -5.86
N VAL A 90 -10.08 -3.71 -5.97
CA VAL A 90 -8.75 -4.34 -5.96
C VAL A 90 -7.93 -3.73 -4.84
N LEU A 91 -7.73 -4.49 -3.77
CA LEU A 91 -7.26 -4.00 -2.48
C LEU A 91 -5.98 -4.73 -2.03
N ARG A 92 -5.36 -4.20 -0.97
CA ARG A 92 -4.25 -4.85 -0.29
C ARG A 92 -4.77 -5.89 0.71
N GLU A 93 -3.95 -6.91 0.94
CA GLU A 93 -4.12 -7.80 2.08
C GLU A 93 -3.65 -7.13 3.37
N PRO A 94 -4.31 -7.38 4.52
CA PRO A 94 -3.84 -6.91 5.82
C PRO A 94 -2.65 -7.73 6.33
N SER A 95 -1.81 -7.09 7.13
CA SER A 95 -0.73 -7.71 7.90
C SER A 95 -1.18 -7.98 9.32
N LEU A 96 -0.77 -9.11 9.89
CA LEU A 96 -1.11 -9.51 11.25
C LEU A 96 -0.63 -8.51 12.31
N GLY A 97 0.55 -7.92 12.12
CA GLY A 97 1.08 -6.95 13.07
C GLY A 97 0.13 -5.77 13.35
N PRO A 98 -0.35 -5.03 12.34
CA PRO A 98 -1.38 -4.01 12.53
C PRO A 98 -2.71 -4.55 13.10
N VAL A 99 -3.17 -5.72 12.67
CA VAL A 99 -4.42 -6.33 13.14
C VAL A 99 -4.37 -6.59 14.65
N PHE A 100 -3.29 -7.19 15.13
CA PHE A 100 -3.09 -7.48 16.55
C PHE A 100 -2.53 -6.29 17.36
N GLY A 101 -2.13 -5.19 16.67
CA GLY A 101 -1.58 -3.98 17.26
C GLY A 101 -2.63 -2.91 17.57
N ILE A 102 -2.62 -1.82 16.80
CA ILE A 102 -3.50 -0.65 17.01
C ILE A 102 -4.59 -0.54 15.95
N LYS A 103 -4.26 -0.91 14.70
CA LYS A 103 -5.17 -0.77 13.56
C LYS A 103 -5.94 -2.06 13.36
N GLY A 104 -7.24 -1.93 13.11
CA GLY A 104 -8.02 -2.99 12.52
C GLY A 104 -7.50 -3.44 11.16
N GLY A 105 -8.05 -4.51 10.62
CA GLY A 105 -7.68 -5.08 9.33
C GLY A 105 -7.98 -4.16 8.15
N ALA A 106 -7.70 -4.65 6.94
CA ALA A 106 -7.94 -3.93 5.69
C ALA A 106 -9.25 -4.36 5.00
N ALA A 107 -10.23 -4.84 5.75
CA ALA A 107 -11.49 -5.34 5.20
C ALA A 107 -12.56 -4.26 4.95
N GLY A 108 -12.28 -2.99 5.24
CA GLY A 108 -13.25 -1.89 5.22
C GLY A 108 -13.97 -1.74 6.55
N GLY A 109 -15.15 -1.11 6.57
CA GLY A 109 -15.92 -0.90 7.79
C GLY A 109 -17.39 -0.58 7.51
N GLY A 110 -18.23 -0.77 8.55
CA GLY A 110 -19.67 -0.61 8.44
C GLY A 110 -20.27 -1.53 7.36
N TYR A 111 -21.10 -0.99 6.51
CA TYR A 111 -21.71 -1.71 5.39
C TYR A 111 -20.86 -1.71 4.10
N SER A 112 -19.66 -1.17 4.13
CA SER A 112 -18.68 -1.25 3.04
C SER A 112 -17.49 -2.10 3.46
N GLN A 113 -17.65 -3.42 3.42
CA GLN A 113 -16.64 -4.41 3.79
C GLN A 113 -16.47 -5.47 2.72
N VAL A 114 -15.27 -6.08 2.68
CA VAL A 114 -15.01 -7.35 1.98
C VAL A 114 -15.09 -8.50 2.97
N VAL A 115 -15.63 -9.62 2.53
CA VAL A 115 -15.86 -10.82 3.33
C VAL A 115 -15.35 -12.07 2.61
N PRO A 116 -14.91 -13.11 3.34
CA PRO A 116 -14.98 -13.32 4.81
C PRO A 116 -13.93 -12.49 5.58
N MET A 117 -14.37 -11.59 6.44
CA MET A 117 -13.50 -10.62 7.14
C MET A 117 -12.49 -11.30 8.06
N GLU A 118 -12.92 -12.33 8.80
CA GLU A 118 -12.07 -13.08 9.74
C GLU A 118 -10.91 -13.75 9.00
N ASP A 119 -11.19 -14.47 7.90
CA ASP A 119 -10.16 -15.13 7.11
C ASP A 119 -9.16 -14.11 6.51
N ILE A 120 -9.70 -13.00 5.98
CA ILE A 120 -8.88 -11.93 5.36
C ILE A 120 -7.91 -11.33 6.38
N ASN A 121 -8.37 -11.07 7.61
CA ASN A 121 -7.57 -10.42 8.65
C ASN A 121 -6.61 -11.38 9.38
N LEU A 122 -6.72 -12.68 9.16
CA LEU A 122 -5.83 -13.68 9.78
C LEU A 122 -4.87 -14.25 8.74
N HIS A 123 -4.92 -15.55 8.46
CA HIS A 123 -3.97 -16.18 7.53
C HIS A 123 -4.38 -16.16 6.06
N PHE A 124 -5.60 -15.78 5.78
CA PHE A 124 -6.22 -15.62 4.47
C PHE A 124 -5.97 -16.83 3.53
N THR A 125 -5.01 -16.74 2.61
CA THR A 125 -4.60 -17.82 1.68
C THR A 125 -3.12 -18.16 1.83
N GLY A 126 -2.43 -17.58 2.81
CA GLY A 126 -1.05 -17.90 3.13
C GLY A 126 0.01 -17.08 2.39
N ASP A 127 -0.37 -16.01 1.66
CA ASP A 127 0.58 -15.23 0.84
C ASP A 127 1.67 -14.57 1.68
N PHE A 128 1.32 -14.00 2.83
CA PHE A 128 2.30 -13.41 3.77
C PHE A 128 3.27 -14.46 4.31
N SER A 129 2.79 -15.65 4.65
CA SER A 129 3.65 -16.75 5.08
C SER A 129 4.62 -17.18 3.97
N ALA A 130 4.17 -17.24 2.73
CA ALA A 130 5.02 -17.57 1.58
C ALA A 130 6.13 -16.52 1.37
N ILE A 131 5.78 -15.23 1.46
CA ILE A 131 6.72 -14.11 1.37
C ILE A 131 7.76 -14.19 2.48
N GLU A 132 7.32 -14.43 3.72
CA GLU A 132 8.18 -14.60 4.89
C GLU A 132 9.18 -15.75 4.69
N LYS A 133 8.71 -16.91 4.24
CA LYS A 133 9.58 -18.08 4.02
C LYS A 133 10.56 -17.84 2.87
N ALA A 134 10.14 -17.20 1.77
CA ALA A 134 11.05 -16.84 0.68
C ALA A 134 12.14 -15.86 1.13
N ASN A 135 11.78 -14.84 1.91
CA ASN A 135 12.74 -13.90 2.48
C ASN A 135 13.74 -14.58 3.42
N ASN A 136 13.24 -15.42 4.33
CA ASN A 136 14.06 -16.07 5.34
C ASN A 136 14.91 -17.22 4.77
N LEU A 137 14.48 -17.82 3.66
CA LEU A 137 15.33 -18.75 2.91
C LEU A 137 16.60 -18.05 2.40
N LEU A 138 16.48 -16.85 1.83
CA LEU A 138 17.64 -16.07 1.40
C LEU A 138 18.56 -15.77 2.59
N SER A 139 18.01 -15.36 3.74
CA SER A 139 18.78 -15.13 4.97
C SER A 139 19.58 -16.37 5.41
N ALA A 140 18.92 -17.54 5.40
CA ALA A 140 19.54 -18.80 5.76
C ALA A 140 20.65 -19.20 4.77
N VAL A 141 20.45 -18.99 3.47
CA VAL A 141 21.45 -19.27 2.43
C VAL A 141 22.65 -18.34 2.55
N ILE A 142 22.46 -17.06 2.89
CA ILE A 142 23.55 -16.12 3.14
C ILE A 142 24.41 -16.61 4.30
N ASP A 143 23.82 -16.93 5.46
CA ASP A 143 24.56 -17.40 6.62
C ASP A 143 25.25 -18.76 6.38
N ASN A 144 24.58 -19.66 5.67
CA ASN A 144 25.18 -20.92 5.25
C ASN A 144 26.39 -20.71 4.30
N ASN A 145 26.29 -19.76 3.36
CA ASN A 145 27.40 -19.42 2.46
C ASN A 145 28.61 -18.84 3.22
N ILE A 146 28.35 -17.95 4.17
CA ILE A 146 29.39 -17.36 5.03
C ILE A 146 30.10 -18.43 5.87
N GLN A 147 29.34 -19.40 6.39
CA GLN A 147 29.88 -20.50 7.22
C GLN A 147 30.62 -21.58 6.40
N SER A 148 30.27 -21.75 5.12
CA SER A 148 30.76 -22.85 4.29
C SER A 148 32.27 -22.72 4.00
N LYS A 149 33.01 -23.81 4.15
CA LYS A 149 34.43 -23.88 3.79
C LYS A 149 34.64 -24.22 2.31
N THR A 150 33.67 -24.83 1.64
CA THR A 150 33.81 -25.38 0.28
C THR A 150 32.96 -24.64 -0.76
N HIS A 151 31.88 -23.96 -0.33
CA HIS A 151 30.92 -23.28 -1.24
C HIS A 151 30.81 -21.79 -0.96
N SER A 152 31.66 -21.21 -0.10
CA SER A 152 31.68 -19.79 0.15
C SER A 152 32.10 -19.01 -1.09
N ILE A 153 31.35 -17.99 -1.43
CA ILE A 153 31.72 -17.00 -2.46
C ILE A 153 32.48 -15.81 -1.90
N GLY A 154 32.83 -15.85 -0.60
CA GLY A 154 33.61 -14.82 0.08
C GLY A 154 32.81 -13.60 0.54
N ILE A 155 31.57 -13.76 0.95
CA ILE A 155 30.75 -12.66 1.52
C ILE A 155 31.41 -12.16 2.81
N ASP A 156 31.62 -10.85 2.91
CA ASP A 156 32.02 -10.20 4.17
C ASP A 156 30.80 -10.07 5.09
N PRO A 157 30.75 -10.77 6.24
CA PRO A 157 29.59 -10.77 7.15
C PRO A 157 29.19 -9.36 7.65
N ARG A 158 30.17 -8.42 7.69
CA ARG A 158 29.98 -7.05 8.15
C ARG A 158 29.20 -6.18 7.16
N THR A 159 29.08 -6.62 5.92
CA THR A 159 28.44 -5.89 4.82
C THR A 159 27.03 -6.39 4.49
N VAL A 160 26.59 -7.46 5.14
CA VAL A 160 25.26 -8.03 4.89
C VAL A 160 24.18 -7.04 5.33
N VAL A 161 23.31 -6.66 4.37
CA VAL A 161 22.21 -5.72 4.60
C VAL A 161 20.84 -6.42 4.66
N TRP A 162 20.78 -7.68 4.26
CA TRP A 162 19.55 -8.47 4.18
C TRP A 162 19.11 -8.92 5.57
N LYS A 163 17.88 -8.51 5.97
CA LYS A 163 17.28 -8.88 7.26
C LYS A 163 16.26 -9.99 7.11
N ARG A 164 15.98 -10.67 8.21
CA ARG A 164 14.86 -11.60 8.34
C ARG A 164 13.54 -10.86 8.39
N VAL A 165 12.43 -11.57 8.23
CA VAL A 165 11.08 -11.00 8.36
C VAL A 165 10.17 -11.90 9.19
N MET A 166 9.20 -11.26 9.84
CA MET A 166 8.11 -11.90 10.56
C MET A 166 6.89 -10.98 10.53
N ASP A 167 5.70 -11.55 10.27
CA ASP A 167 4.47 -10.76 10.16
C ASP A 167 3.80 -10.53 11.53
N MET A 168 4.54 -9.92 12.45
CA MET A 168 4.06 -9.52 13.77
C MET A 168 4.83 -8.28 14.24
N ASN A 169 4.18 -7.44 15.07
CA ASN A 169 4.83 -6.32 15.72
C ASN A 169 5.67 -6.82 16.90
N ASP A 170 7.00 -6.79 16.75
CA ASP A 170 7.93 -7.18 17.80
C ASP A 170 9.18 -6.29 17.83
N ARG A 171 9.17 -5.28 18.72
CA ARG A 171 10.29 -4.34 18.82
C ARG A 171 11.60 -4.97 19.31
N ALA A 172 11.54 -6.10 20.01
CA ALA A 172 12.72 -6.77 20.52
C ALA A 172 13.58 -7.39 19.40
N LEU A 173 12.96 -7.64 18.23
CA LEU A 173 13.64 -8.23 17.07
C LEU A 173 14.30 -7.20 16.14
N ARG A 174 14.26 -5.91 16.44
CA ARG A 174 14.87 -4.87 15.59
C ARG A 174 16.38 -5.03 15.43
N HIS A 175 17.05 -5.42 16.51
CA HIS A 175 18.48 -5.65 16.57
C HIS A 175 18.74 -6.91 17.37
N ILE A 176 19.33 -7.91 16.73
CA ILE A 176 19.68 -9.21 17.33
C ILE A 176 21.08 -9.62 16.92
N VAL A 177 21.64 -10.58 17.60
CA VAL A 177 22.87 -11.24 17.19
C VAL A 177 22.54 -12.67 16.76
N VAL A 178 22.94 -13.03 15.54
CA VAL A 178 22.80 -14.40 15.00
C VAL A 178 24.15 -15.11 15.02
N GLY A 179 24.14 -16.46 14.85
CA GLY A 179 25.35 -17.25 14.72
C GLY A 179 26.09 -17.51 16.05
N LEU A 180 25.44 -17.34 17.20
CA LEU A 180 26.01 -17.70 18.52
C LEU A 180 26.00 -19.21 18.73
N GLY A 181 26.86 -19.73 19.63
CA GLY A 181 26.92 -21.14 20.00
C GLY A 181 28.21 -21.84 19.56
N GLY A 182 29.17 -21.12 19.02
CA GLY A 182 30.49 -21.64 18.61
C GLY A 182 30.59 -21.93 17.12
N SER A 183 31.74 -22.45 16.71
CA SER A 183 32.16 -22.56 15.30
C SER A 183 31.26 -23.43 14.40
N THR A 184 30.43 -24.28 14.98
CA THR A 184 29.48 -25.13 14.26
C THR A 184 28.10 -24.46 14.04
N HIS A 185 27.84 -23.33 14.69
CA HIS A 185 26.54 -22.67 14.68
C HIS A 185 26.49 -21.42 13.77
N GLY A 186 27.63 -20.95 13.30
CA GLY A 186 27.70 -19.81 12.39
C GLY A 186 28.78 -18.79 12.79
N ILE A 187 28.79 -17.67 12.07
CA ILE A 187 29.64 -16.52 12.37
C ILE A 187 28.79 -15.45 13.04
N PRO A 188 29.09 -15.05 14.30
CA PRO A 188 28.34 -14.02 15.00
C PRO A 188 28.32 -12.72 14.20
N ARG A 189 27.12 -12.18 13.96
CA ARG A 189 26.92 -10.86 13.34
C ARG A 189 25.64 -10.23 13.83
N GLU A 190 25.55 -8.92 13.70
CA GLU A 190 24.29 -8.21 13.88
C GLU A 190 23.31 -8.56 12.76
N ASP A 191 22.05 -8.71 13.13
CA ASP A 191 20.92 -8.91 12.23
C ASP A 191 19.68 -8.23 12.84
N GLY A 192 18.52 -8.45 12.25
CA GLY A 192 17.23 -8.00 12.77
C GLY A 192 16.11 -8.53 11.93
N PHE A 193 14.89 -8.23 12.36
CA PHE A 193 13.67 -8.54 11.62
C PHE A 193 13.01 -7.25 11.14
N ASN A 194 12.49 -7.29 9.90
CA ASN A 194 11.48 -6.37 9.43
C ASN A 194 10.10 -7.06 9.50
N ILE A 195 9.04 -6.29 9.58
CA ILE A 195 7.69 -6.84 9.38
C ILE A 195 7.51 -7.21 7.90
N THR A 196 6.79 -8.28 7.61
CA THR A 196 6.64 -8.81 6.24
C THR A 196 6.22 -7.77 5.19
N PRO A 197 5.27 -6.85 5.44
CA PRO A 197 4.92 -5.79 4.49
C PRO A 197 6.03 -4.79 4.18
N ALA A 198 7.05 -4.70 5.03
CA ALA A 198 8.21 -3.84 4.82
C ALA A 198 9.39 -4.58 4.13
N SER A 199 9.20 -5.84 3.75
CA SER A 199 10.22 -6.62 3.05
C SER A 199 10.33 -6.27 1.59
N GLU A 200 11.54 -6.45 1.03
CA GLU A 200 11.74 -6.30 -0.41
C GLU A 200 11.00 -7.39 -1.20
N ILE A 201 10.84 -8.60 -0.65
CA ILE A 201 10.08 -9.69 -1.30
C ILE A 201 8.62 -9.29 -1.49
N MET A 202 7.99 -8.63 -0.51
CA MET A 202 6.65 -8.07 -0.67
C MET A 202 6.59 -7.05 -1.81
N ALA A 203 7.53 -6.12 -1.87
CA ALA A 203 7.60 -5.12 -2.93
C ALA A 203 7.84 -5.76 -4.31
N ILE A 204 8.70 -6.76 -4.39
CA ILE A 204 8.97 -7.54 -5.61
C ILE A 204 7.71 -8.24 -6.10
N LEU A 205 7.00 -8.98 -5.22
CA LEU A 205 5.75 -9.65 -5.59
C LEU A 205 4.73 -8.65 -6.14
N CYS A 206 4.60 -7.49 -5.49
CA CYS A 206 3.63 -6.48 -5.88
C CYS A 206 3.93 -5.77 -7.20
N LEU A 207 5.20 -5.76 -7.64
CA LEU A 207 5.62 -5.16 -8.91
C LEU A 207 5.87 -6.18 -10.02
N SER A 208 5.83 -7.48 -9.71
CA SER A 208 6.05 -8.54 -10.69
C SER A 208 4.88 -8.70 -11.64
N GLU A 209 5.17 -8.97 -12.92
CA GLU A 209 4.17 -9.16 -13.97
C GLU A 209 3.93 -10.63 -14.34
N ASN A 210 4.87 -11.49 -14.01
CA ASN A 210 4.84 -12.94 -14.26
C ASN A 210 5.99 -13.64 -13.52
N PHE A 211 6.08 -14.97 -13.61
CA PHE A 211 7.16 -15.75 -12.98
C PHE A 211 8.57 -15.41 -13.47
N SER A 212 8.73 -15.09 -14.74
CA SER A 212 10.06 -14.72 -15.28
C SER A 212 10.51 -13.38 -14.70
N ASP A 213 9.61 -12.41 -14.62
CA ASP A 213 9.89 -11.09 -13.99
C ASP A 213 10.13 -11.23 -12.49
N LEU A 214 9.31 -12.07 -11.79
CA LEU A 214 9.52 -12.38 -10.37
C LEU A 214 10.94 -12.93 -10.12
N LYS A 215 11.37 -13.91 -10.89
CA LYS A 215 12.71 -14.51 -10.77
C LYS A 215 13.82 -13.50 -11.10
N ARG A 216 13.65 -12.70 -12.13
CA ARG A 216 14.59 -11.62 -12.49
C ARG A 216 14.75 -10.61 -11.35
N ARG A 217 13.65 -10.18 -10.75
CA ARG A 217 13.64 -9.24 -9.61
C ARG A 217 14.28 -9.86 -8.38
N ILE A 218 13.92 -11.08 -8.01
CA ILE A 218 14.56 -11.81 -6.88
C ILE A 218 16.06 -11.90 -7.12
N GLY A 219 16.50 -12.24 -8.33
CA GLY A 219 17.92 -12.35 -8.66
C GLY A 219 18.70 -11.04 -8.49
N ASN A 220 18.02 -9.90 -8.61
CA ASN A 220 18.62 -8.57 -8.47
C ASN A 220 18.64 -8.03 -7.03
N ILE A 221 18.16 -8.77 -6.04
CA ILE A 221 18.26 -8.39 -4.62
C ILE A 221 19.73 -8.25 -4.24
N TYR A 222 20.10 -7.07 -3.76
CA TYR A 222 21.44 -6.81 -3.22
C TYR A 222 21.55 -7.35 -1.79
N VAL A 223 22.59 -8.13 -1.54
CA VAL A 223 22.82 -8.82 -0.26
C VAL A 223 23.89 -8.14 0.58
N GLY A 224 24.97 -7.71 -0.05
CA GLY A 224 26.17 -7.17 0.60
C GLY A 224 27.36 -7.18 -0.36
N LYS A 225 28.56 -7.34 0.17
CA LYS A 225 29.81 -7.36 -0.60
C LYS A 225 30.67 -8.56 -0.23
N LYS A 226 31.53 -8.97 -1.13
CA LYS A 226 32.66 -9.86 -0.85
C LYS A 226 33.77 -9.09 -0.11
N PHE A 227 34.74 -9.82 0.43
CA PHE A 227 35.93 -9.23 1.08
C PHE A 227 36.75 -8.32 0.14
N ASP A 228 36.69 -8.55 -1.17
CA ASP A 228 37.35 -7.72 -2.19
C ASP A 228 36.51 -6.48 -2.60
N GLY A 229 35.35 -6.27 -1.99
CA GLY A 229 34.43 -5.18 -2.28
C GLY A 229 33.47 -5.40 -3.44
N THR A 230 33.51 -6.56 -4.10
CA THR A 230 32.57 -6.91 -5.17
C THR A 230 31.14 -7.05 -4.62
N PRO A 231 30.11 -6.42 -5.23
CA PRO A 231 28.73 -6.54 -4.79
C PRO A 231 28.21 -7.97 -4.98
N VAL A 232 27.37 -8.43 -4.06
CA VAL A 232 26.71 -9.74 -4.07
C VAL A 232 25.21 -9.56 -4.20
N PHE A 233 24.61 -10.32 -5.11
CA PHE A 233 23.19 -10.37 -5.34
C PHE A 233 22.63 -11.78 -5.09
N ALA A 234 21.32 -11.90 -4.90
CA ALA A 234 20.69 -13.21 -4.66
C ALA A 234 20.96 -14.23 -5.79
N ARG A 235 21.10 -13.78 -7.05
CA ARG A 235 21.47 -14.65 -8.17
C ARG A 235 22.82 -15.33 -8.00
N ASP A 236 23.75 -14.71 -7.28
CA ASP A 236 25.10 -15.26 -7.06
C ASP A 236 25.09 -16.43 -6.04
N LEU A 237 23.98 -16.59 -5.33
CA LEU A 237 23.75 -17.65 -4.34
C LEU A 237 22.95 -18.84 -4.88
N ASN A 238 22.54 -18.83 -6.15
CA ASN A 238 21.77 -19.88 -6.81
C ASN A 238 20.45 -20.26 -6.11
N VAL A 239 19.82 -19.33 -5.38
CA VAL A 239 18.62 -19.57 -4.55
C VAL A 239 17.33 -19.09 -5.19
N VAL A 240 17.41 -18.32 -6.29
CA VAL A 240 16.27 -17.64 -6.93
C VAL A 240 15.13 -18.60 -7.28
N GLY A 241 15.46 -19.78 -7.82
CA GLY A 241 14.46 -20.80 -8.18
C GLY A 241 13.69 -21.31 -6.96
N ALA A 242 14.39 -21.60 -5.86
CA ALA A 242 13.77 -22.07 -4.62
C ALA A 242 12.88 -20.99 -3.98
N MET A 243 13.32 -19.72 -3.99
CA MET A 243 12.48 -18.62 -3.52
C MET A 243 11.22 -18.47 -4.38
N ALA A 244 11.32 -18.58 -5.71
CA ALA A 244 10.17 -18.53 -6.60
C ALA A 244 9.20 -19.71 -6.41
N LEU A 245 9.69 -20.91 -6.06
CA LEU A 245 8.85 -22.06 -5.70
C LEU A 245 7.97 -21.77 -4.48
N LEU A 246 8.53 -21.13 -3.44
CA LEU A 246 7.77 -20.73 -2.26
C LEU A 246 6.68 -19.70 -2.58
N LEU A 247 6.86 -18.89 -3.61
CA LEU A 247 5.93 -17.86 -4.05
C LEU A 247 4.95 -18.34 -5.13
N LYS A 248 4.95 -19.63 -5.49
CA LYS A 248 4.16 -20.17 -6.60
C LYS A 248 2.66 -19.87 -6.50
N GLU A 249 2.08 -20.05 -5.32
CA GLU A 249 0.66 -19.74 -5.09
C GLU A 249 0.45 -18.27 -4.71
N ALA A 250 1.39 -17.67 -3.98
CA ALA A 250 1.31 -16.29 -3.56
C ALA A 250 1.33 -15.26 -4.71
N ILE A 251 1.81 -15.63 -5.91
CA ILE A 251 1.78 -14.74 -7.08
C ILE A 251 0.38 -14.59 -7.69
N LYS A 252 -0.53 -15.51 -7.40
CA LYS A 252 -1.92 -15.48 -7.90
C LYS A 252 -2.79 -14.57 -7.02
N PRO A 253 -3.55 -13.64 -7.59
CA PRO A 253 -4.49 -12.81 -6.84
C PRO A 253 -5.62 -13.62 -6.18
N ASN A 254 -6.15 -13.10 -5.07
CA ASN A 254 -7.22 -13.73 -4.30
C ASN A 254 -8.57 -13.09 -4.64
N LEU A 255 -9.54 -13.92 -5.01
CA LEU A 255 -10.93 -13.53 -5.22
C LEU A 255 -11.72 -13.72 -3.92
N VAL A 256 -12.45 -12.68 -3.54
CA VAL A 256 -13.44 -12.64 -2.46
C VAL A 256 -14.64 -11.82 -2.91
N GLN A 257 -15.48 -11.38 -2.00
CA GLN A 257 -16.67 -10.58 -2.29
C GLN A 257 -16.88 -9.46 -1.28
N THR A 258 -17.63 -8.43 -1.67
CA THR A 258 -18.14 -7.41 -0.74
C THR A 258 -19.39 -7.90 -0.01
N LEU A 259 -19.85 -7.15 1.01
CA LEU A 259 -21.12 -7.45 1.71
C LEU A 259 -22.33 -7.51 0.76
N GLU A 260 -22.31 -6.76 -0.34
CA GLU A 260 -23.35 -6.80 -1.38
C GLU A 260 -23.07 -7.85 -2.47
N ASN A 261 -22.17 -8.80 -2.21
CA ASN A 261 -21.78 -9.90 -3.09
C ASN A 261 -21.18 -9.45 -4.45
N ASN A 262 -20.57 -8.27 -4.50
CA ASN A 262 -19.79 -7.85 -5.65
C ASN A 262 -18.39 -8.47 -5.59
N PRO A 263 -17.76 -8.81 -6.74
CA PRO A 263 -16.41 -9.34 -6.74
C PRO A 263 -15.39 -8.36 -6.18
N ALA A 264 -14.45 -8.87 -5.39
CA ALA A 264 -13.29 -8.12 -4.91
C ALA A 264 -12.03 -8.98 -5.02
N ILE A 265 -10.90 -8.35 -5.32
CA ILE A 265 -9.59 -8.99 -5.45
C ILE A 265 -8.66 -8.40 -4.40
N LEU A 266 -8.10 -9.24 -3.53
CA LEU A 266 -7.11 -8.85 -2.55
C LEU A 266 -5.78 -9.50 -2.89
N HIS A 267 -4.70 -8.71 -2.94
CA HIS A 267 -3.40 -9.28 -3.25
C HIS A 267 -2.23 -8.36 -2.89
N GLY A 268 -1.32 -8.90 -2.08
CA GLY A 268 -0.16 -8.18 -1.57
C GLY A 268 -0.52 -7.05 -0.61
N GLY A 269 0.43 -6.63 0.22
CA GLY A 269 0.18 -5.63 1.25
C GLY A 269 1.42 -4.82 1.65
N PRO A 270 2.16 -4.20 0.69
CA PRO A 270 3.36 -3.44 1.02
C PRO A 270 2.98 -2.16 1.79
N PHE A 271 3.77 -1.81 2.80
CA PHE A 271 3.56 -0.57 3.55
C PHE A 271 3.92 0.65 2.71
N ALA A 272 3.03 1.65 2.68
CA ALA A 272 3.27 2.93 2.00
C ALA A 272 4.32 3.81 2.69
N SER A 273 4.70 3.49 3.92
CA SER A 273 5.78 4.17 4.65
C SER A 273 7.17 3.81 4.16
N ILE A 274 7.34 2.70 3.41
CA ILE A 274 8.65 2.20 3.02
C ILE A 274 8.69 1.54 1.64
N ALA A 275 7.55 1.28 1.05
CA ALA A 275 7.39 0.71 -0.28
C ALA A 275 6.31 1.48 -1.04
N GLN A 276 5.89 0.98 -2.19
CA GLN A 276 4.89 1.64 -3.03
C GLN A 276 3.47 1.69 -2.44
N GLY A 277 3.17 0.91 -1.38
CA GLY A 277 1.94 1.04 -0.60
C GLY A 277 0.64 0.76 -1.35
N THR A 278 0.68 -0.11 -2.36
CA THR A 278 -0.48 -0.49 -3.19
C THR A 278 -0.51 -2.00 -3.40
N ASN A 279 -1.65 -2.55 -3.80
CA ASN A 279 -1.76 -3.95 -4.19
C ASN A 279 -0.89 -4.28 -5.42
N THR A 280 -0.89 -5.54 -5.84
CA THR A 280 0.00 -6.01 -6.91
C THR A 280 -0.41 -5.48 -8.29
N VAL A 281 0.56 -5.40 -9.19
CA VAL A 281 0.34 -5.15 -10.62
C VAL A 281 -0.58 -6.23 -11.20
N LEU A 282 -0.35 -7.50 -10.83
CA LEU A 282 -1.15 -8.62 -11.30
C LEU A 282 -2.62 -8.52 -10.89
N ALA A 283 -2.92 -8.13 -9.64
CA ALA A 283 -4.29 -7.94 -9.18
C ALA A 283 -4.98 -6.79 -9.93
N THR A 284 -4.30 -5.68 -10.15
CA THR A 284 -4.85 -4.55 -10.91
C THR A 284 -5.12 -4.94 -12.37
N LYS A 285 -4.19 -5.61 -13.04
CA LYS A 285 -4.37 -6.11 -14.41
C LYS A 285 -5.45 -7.17 -14.49
N MET A 286 -5.56 -8.05 -13.47
CA MET A 286 -6.64 -9.04 -13.36
C MET A 286 -8.01 -8.35 -13.26
N GLY A 287 -8.16 -7.38 -12.37
CA GLY A 287 -9.39 -6.61 -12.25
C GLY A 287 -9.79 -5.92 -13.55
N LEU A 288 -8.84 -5.26 -14.23
CA LEU A 288 -9.06 -4.62 -15.54
C LEU A 288 -9.42 -5.62 -16.65
N SER A 289 -9.02 -6.89 -16.51
CA SER A 289 -9.37 -7.95 -17.45
C SER A 289 -10.76 -8.54 -17.23
N LEU A 290 -11.30 -8.42 -16.01
CA LEU A 290 -12.52 -9.11 -15.58
C LEU A 290 -13.71 -8.16 -15.37
N GLY A 291 -13.47 -6.85 -15.15
CA GLY A 291 -14.51 -5.85 -14.95
C GLY A 291 -14.38 -4.65 -15.88
N ASP A 292 -15.41 -3.82 -15.92
CA ASP A 292 -15.40 -2.58 -16.70
C ASP A 292 -14.77 -1.43 -15.90
N TYR A 293 -14.86 -1.50 -14.57
CA TYR A 293 -14.27 -0.55 -13.63
C TYR A 293 -13.45 -1.30 -12.57
N VAL A 294 -12.27 -0.79 -12.30
CA VAL A 294 -11.42 -1.23 -11.19
C VAL A 294 -11.27 -0.07 -10.22
N VAL A 295 -11.67 -0.29 -8.98
CA VAL A 295 -11.44 0.65 -7.88
C VAL A 295 -10.29 0.12 -7.03
N THR A 296 -9.19 0.85 -6.99
CA THR A 296 -8.00 0.51 -6.20
C THR A 296 -7.61 1.64 -5.28
N GLU A 297 -6.79 1.35 -4.28
CA GLU A 297 -6.36 2.37 -3.31
C GLU A 297 -4.83 2.45 -3.17
N ALA A 298 -4.36 3.61 -2.73
CA ALA A 298 -2.98 3.82 -2.30
C ALA A 298 -2.92 4.23 -0.82
N GLY A 299 -1.91 3.76 -0.10
CA GLY A 299 -1.76 4.02 1.34
C GLY A 299 -1.49 5.47 1.68
N PHE A 300 -1.92 5.93 2.86
CA PHE A 300 -1.77 7.32 3.33
C PHE A 300 -2.42 8.37 2.41
N GLY A 301 -1.82 9.56 2.32
CA GLY A 301 -2.28 10.66 1.49
C GLY A 301 -1.75 10.63 0.06
N ALA A 302 -2.26 11.56 -0.77
CA ALA A 302 -1.84 11.66 -2.16
C ALA A 302 -0.36 12.07 -2.31
N ASP A 303 0.22 12.63 -1.29
CA ASP A 303 1.64 12.99 -1.22
C ASP A 303 2.58 11.80 -1.04
N LEU A 304 2.08 10.66 -0.57
CA LEU A 304 2.86 9.44 -0.35
C LEU A 304 2.38 8.27 -1.21
N GLY A 305 1.21 7.71 -0.91
CA GLY A 305 0.75 6.51 -1.57
C GLY A 305 0.40 6.72 -3.03
N ALA A 306 -0.37 7.78 -3.37
CA ALA A 306 -0.72 8.05 -4.76
C ALA A 306 0.51 8.46 -5.58
N GLU A 307 1.42 9.25 -5.02
CA GLU A 307 2.68 9.61 -5.67
C GLU A 307 3.46 8.36 -6.10
N LYS A 308 3.63 7.39 -5.19
CA LYS A 308 4.33 6.12 -5.45
C LYS A 308 3.56 5.21 -6.40
N PHE A 309 2.24 5.16 -6.27
CA PHE A 309 1.38 4.44 -7.21
C PHE A 309 1.60 4.95 -8.63
N LEU A 310 1.63 6.25 -8.81
CA LEU A 310 1.75 6.90 -10.13
C LEU A 310 3.19 6.82 -10.67
N ASN A 311 4.19 7.24 -9.90
CA ASN A 311 5.58 7.28 -10.36
C ASN A 311 6.27 5.92 -10.41
N ILE A 312 5.86 4.94 -9.60
CA ILE A 312 6.50 3.62 -9.54
C ILE A 312 5.63 2.55 -10.20
N LYS A 313 4.44 2.28 -9.67
CA LYS A 313 3.60 1.17 -10.14
C LYS A 313 3.04 1.42 -11.54
N CYS A 314 2.43 2.58 -11.79
CA CYS A 314 1.84 2.89 -13.09
C CYS A 314 2.90 2.90 -14.19
N VAL A 315 4.04 3.51 -13.93
CA VAL A 315 5.14 3.58 -14.91
C VAL A 315 5.70 2.19 -15.20
N SER A 316 5.98 1.38 -14.15
CA SER A 316 6.57 0.05 -14.34
C SER A 316 5.63 -0.94 -15.04
N ALA A 317 4.32 -0.77 -14.89
CA ALA A 317 3.30 -1.72 -15.37
C ALA A 317 2.52 -1.23 -16.61
N GLY A 318 2.79 -0.01 -17.10
CA GLY A 318 2.05 0.59 -18.20
C GLY A 318 0.58 0.87 -17.86
N LEU A 319 0.30 1.26 -16.61
CA LEU A 319 -1.04 1.58 -16.12
C LEU A 319 -1.26 3.10 -16.11
N ALA A 320 -2.50 3.53 -16.30
CA ALA A 320 -2.91 4.92 -16.20
C ALA A 320 -4.31 5.01 -15.57
N PRO A 321 -4.50 5.72 -14.46
CA PRO A 321 -5.84 5.96 -13.93
C PRO A 321 -6.68 6.85 -14.84
N ASP A 322 -7.96 6.51 -14.98
CA ASP A 322 -8.96 7.33 -15.69
C ASP A 322 -9.58 8.39 -14.76
N ALA A 323 -9.63 8.11 -13.46
CA ALA A 323 -10.12 9.02 -12.43
C ALA A 323 -9.40 8.81 -11.10
N VAL A 324 -9.34 9.87 -10.28
CA VAL A 324 -8.81 9.79 -8.91
C VAL A 324 -9.88 10.28 -7.95
N VAL A 325 -10.11 9.53 -6.88
CA VAL A 325 -10.95 9.93 -5.75
C VAL A 325 -10.06 10.37 -4.60
N VAL A 326 -10.18 11.61 -4.15
CA VAL A 326 -9.48 12.14 -2.98
C VAL A 326 -10.46 12.11 -1.80
N VAL A 327 -10.23 11.20 -0.87
CA VAL A 327 -11.03 11.09 0.35
C VAL A 327 -10.64 12.19 1.32
N ALA A 328 -11.61 12.94 1.78
CA ALA A 328 -11.47 13.92 2.84
C ALA A 328 -12.51 13.65 3.94
N THR A 329 -12.15 13.88 5.19
CA THR A 329 -13.09 13.92 6.30
C THR A 329 -13.12 15.32 6.89
N ILE A 330 -14.28 15.77 7.33
CA ILE A 330 -14.40 17.05 8.04
C ILE A 330 -13.54 17.04 9.30
N ARG A 331 -13.46 15.89 9.97
CA ARG A 331 -12.57 15.67 11.12
C ARG A 331 -11.10 15.95 10.80
N ALA A 332 -10.60 15.46 9.66
CA ALA A 332 -9.22 15.72 9.26
C ALA A 332 -8.98 17.20 8.92
N LEU A 333 -9.95 17.86 8.30
CA LEU A 333 -9.87 19.31 8.05
C LEU A 333 -9.86 20.12 9.36
N ARG A 334 -10.68 19.75 10.35
CA ARG A 334 -10.62 20.34 11.70
C ARG A 334 -9.24 20.11 12.34
N HIS A 335 -8.69 18.90 12.25
CA HIS A 335 -7.34 18.58 12.73
C HIS A 335 -6.27 19.48 12.09
N HIS A 336 -6.27 19.59 10.77
CA HIS A 336 -5.33 20.43 10.03
C HIS A 336 -5.54 21.94 10.34
N GLY A 337 -6.72 22.33 10.77
CA GLY A 337 -7.01 23.66 11.30
C GLY A 337 -6.64 23.86 12.77
N GLY A 338 -5.96 22.89 13.39
CA GLY A 338 -5.48 22.98 14.78
C GLY A 338 -6.45 22.44 15.84
N ALA A 339 -7.47 21.64 15.45
CA ALA A 339 -8.31 20.95 16.43
C ALA A 339 -7.51 19.90 17.19
N LYS A 340 -7.71 19.80 18.50
CA LYS A 340 -7.20 18.70 19.34
C LYS A 340 -8.08 17.46 19.15
N LYS A 341 -7.57 16.30 19.54
CA LYS A 341 -8.26 15.02 19.37
C LYS A 341 -9.66 15.00 19.98
N GLU A 342 -9.84 15.63 21.14
CA GLU A 342 -11.10 15.74 21.86
C GLU A 342 -12.13 16.61 21.12
N GLU A 343 -11.67 17.48 20.23
CA GLU A 343 -12.49 18.44 19.47
C GLU A 343 -12.89 17.92 18.09
N TYR A 344 -12.38 16.76 17.65
CA TYR A 344 -12.62 16.27 16.29
C TYR A 344 -14.09 16.05 15.94
N ASN A 345 -14.91 15.75 16.94
CA ASN A 345 -16.35 15.51 16.78
C ASN A 345 -17.21 16.77 17.09
N THR A 346 -16.58 17.91 17.34
CA THR A 346 -17.28 19.17 17.58
C THR A 346 -17.24 20.02 16.31
N PRO A 347 -18.40 20.41 15.73
CA PRO A 347 -18.43 21.28 14.57
C PRO A 347 -17.68 22.60 14.81
N ASP A 348 -16.77 22.94 13.89
CA ASP A 348 -15.98 24.17 13.93
C ASP A 348 -15.57 24.59 12.51
N LEU A 349 -16.42 25.39 11.87
CA LEU A 349 -16.17 25.88 10.52
C LEU A 349 -14.87 26.70 10.41
N GLN A 350 -14.46 27.41 11.46
CA GLN A 350 -13.23 28.20 11.40
C GLN A 350 -12.00 27.29 11.29
N LYS A 351 -11.96 26.18 12.04
CA LYS A 351 -10.90 25.17 11.90
C LYS A 351 -10.93 24.51 10.53
N VAL A 352 -12.12 24.20 9.99
CA VAL A 352 -12.23 23.68 8.62
C VAL A 352 -11.66 24.68 7.60
N LYS A 353 -11.96 25.98 7.74
CA LYS A 353 -11.41 27.05 6.89
C LYS A 353 -9.88 27.14 6.97
N LEU A 354 -9.28 26.93 8.12
CA LEU A 354 -7.83 26.91 8.29
C LEU A 354 -7.21 25.63 7.71
N GLY A 355 -7.88 24.49 7.84
CA GLY A 355 -7.37 23.19 7.42
C GLY A 355 -7.60 22.87 5.95
N ILE A 356 -8.51 23.58 5.26
CA ILE A 356 -8.89 23.28 3.87
C ILE A 356 -7.70 23.32 2.90
N ALA A 357 -6.68 24.10 3.19
CA ALA A 357 -5.46 24.20 2.38
C ALA A 357 -4.75 22.85 2.21
N ASN A 358 -4.92 21.90 3.13
CA ASN A 358 -4.42 20.54 2.97
C ASN A 358 -5.13 19.82 1.83
N LEU A 359 -6.47 19.88 1.78
CA LEU A 359 -7.26 19.30 0.68
C LEU A 359 -6.89 19.94 -0.66
N GLU A 360 -6.79 21.28 -0.70
CA GLU A 360 -6.41 22.00 -1.92
C GLU A 360 -5.07 21.50 -2.46
N LYS A 361 -4.07 21.30 -1.57
CA LYS A 361 -2.76 20.78 -1.98
C LYS A 361 -2.84 19.35 -2.51
N HIS A 362 -3.65 18.49 -1.92
CA HIS A 362 -3.82 17.12 -2.41
C HIS A 362 -4.55 17.06 -3.76
N ILE A 363 -5.50 17.96 -4.01
CA ILE A 363 -6.12 18.13 -5.35
C ILE A 363 -5.04 18.55 -6.38
N GLU A 364 -4.24 19.57 -6.05
CA GLU A 364 -3.13 20.02 -6.90
C GLU A 364 -2.12 18.89 -7.16
N ASN A 365 -1.82 18.08 -6.15
CA ASN A 365 -0.91 16.94 -6.30
C ASN A 365 -1.42 15.95 -7.37
N VAL A 366 -2.72 15.63 -7.39
CA VAL A 366 -3.32 14.80 -8.43
C VAL A 366 -3.25 15.47 -9.80
N GLN A 367 -3.54 16.76 -9.87
CA GLN A 367 -3.51 17.54 -11.13
C GLN A 367 -2.10 17.63 -11.73
N HIS A 368 -1.04 17.61 -10.91
CA HIS A 368 0.35 17.56 -11.40
C HIS A 368 0.68 16.33 -12.25
N PHE A 369 -0.07 15.25 -12.07
CA PHE A 369 0.04 14.05 -12.90
C PHE A 369 -0.87 14.05 -14.14
N GLY A 370 -1.55 15.17 -14.43
CA GLY A 370 -2.50 15.29 -15.55
C GLY A 370 -3.81 14.54 -15.33
N LEU A 371 -4.15 14.23 -14.07
CA LEU A 371 -5.33 13.43 -13.72
C LEU A 371 -6.47 14.32 -13.21
N LYS A 372 -7.70 13.89 -13.47
CA LYS A 372 -8.92 14.50 -12.93
C LYS A 372 -9.31 13.85 -11.61
N ALA A 373 -9.79 14.67 -10.67
CA ALA A 373 -10.18 14.23 -9.34
C ALA A 373 -11.66 14.49 -9.04
N VAL A 374 -12.22 13.62 -8.21
CA VAL A 374 -13.45 13.85 -7.42
C VAL A 374 -13.06 13.81 -5.96
N VAL A 375 -13.62 14.69 -5.13
CA VAL A 375 -13.45 14.65 -3.68
C VAL A 375 -14.60 13.85 -3.07
N ALA A 376 -14.28 12.78 -2.35
CA ALA A 376 -15.24 12.05 -1.53
C ALA A 376 -15.18 12.58 -0.10
N ILE A 377 -16.22 13.27 0.35
CA ILE A 377 -16.39 13.67 1.74
C ILE A 377 -16.92 12.43 2.48
N ASN A 378 -16.03 11.70 3.15
CA ASN A 378 -16.42 10.54 3.96
C ASN A 378 -17.14 10.99 5.21
N TYR A 379 -18.46 10.82 5.22
CA TYR A 379 -19.39 11.41 6.16
C TYR A 379 -19.34 10.75 7.54
N PHE A 380 -19.37 11.56 8.57
CA PHE A 380 -19.57 11.17 9.97
C PHE A 380 -20.75 11.93 10.59
N PRO A 381 -21.48 11.31 11.56
CA PRO A 381 -22.69 11.93 12.15
C PRO A 381 -22.48 13.31 12.80
N HIS A 382 -21.24 13.65 13.12
CA HIS A 382 -20.88 14.94 13.75
C HIS A 382 -20.45 16.01 12.73
N ASP A 383 -20.52 15.73 11.44
CA ASP A 383 -20.20 16.69 10.40
C ASP A 383 -21.41 17.62 10.20
N SER A 384 -21.18 18.93 10.24
CA SER A 384 -22.26 19.89 10.01
C SER A 384 -22.48 20.17 8.53
N GLU A 385 -23.72 20.51 8.17
CA GLU A 385 -24.06 20.86 6.79
C GLU A 385 -23.28 22.10 6.30
N GLU A 386 -23.01 23.06 7.19
CA GLU A 386 -22.24 24.25 6.86
C GLU A 386 -20.80 23.95 6.50
N GLU A 387 -20.15 23.04 7.24
CA GLU A 387 -18.78 22.60 6.94
C GLU A 387 -18.72 21.83 5.61
N ILE A 388 -19.67 20.93 5.39
CA ILE A 388 -19.79 20.18 4.13
C ILE A 388 -20.01 21.13 2.95
N ALA A 389 -20.92 22.09 3.08
CA ALA A 389 -21.20 23.09 2.06
C ALA A 389 -19.96 23.93 1.73
N TYR A 390 -19.20 24.33 2.75
CA TYR A 390 -17.95 25.06 2.57
C TYR A 390 -16.91 24.25 1.79
N VAL A 391 -16.72 22.98 2.13
CA VAL A 391 -15.79 22.10 1.40
C VAL A 391 -16.20 21.96 -0.06
N LYS A 392 -17.50 21.74 -0.33
CA LYS A 392 -18.05 21.67 -1.70
C LYS A 392 -17.79 22.97 -2.48
N GLU A 393 -18.00 24.12 -1.86
CA GLU A 393 -17.74 25.44 -2.48
C GLU A 393 -16.27 25.61 -2.88
N ILE A 394 -15.34 25.26 -1.97
CA ILE A 394 -13.90 25.39 -2.27
C ILE A 394 -13.47 24.41 -3.37
N CYS A 395 -13.94 23.17 -3.34
CA CYS A 395 -13.67 22.21 -4.41
C CYS A 395 -14.19 22.70 -5.77
N ALA A 396 -15.42 23.25 -5.82
CA ALA A 396 -15.98 23.80 -7.03
C ALA A 396 -15.14 24.96 -7.60
N LYS A 397 -14.58 25.83 -6.75
CA LYS A 397 -13.65 26.90 -7.15
C LYS A 397 -12.35 26.36 -7.76
N LYS A 398 -11.97 25.14 -7.41
CA LYS A 398 -10.82 24.41 -7.99
C LYS A 398 -11.19 23.59 -9.25
N GLY A 399 -12.44 23.64 -9.69
CA GLY A 399 -12.95 22.86 -10.81
C GLY A 399 -13.05 21.36 -10.50
N VAL A 400 -13.27 21.02 -9.23
CA VAL A 400 -13.38 19.63 -8.74
C VAL A 400 -14.73 19.44 -8.05
N GLU A 401 -15.45 18.40 -8.40
CA GLU A 401 -16.69 18.03 -7.74
C GLU A 401 -16.40 17.38 -6.38
N ALA A 402 -17.15 17.75 -5.35
CA ALA A 402 -17.10 17.13 -4.04
C ALA A 402 -18.46 16.51 -3.70
N VAL A 403 -18.44 15.21 -3.40
CA VAL A 403 -19.64 14.40 -3.13
C VAL A 403 -19.56 13.79 -1.74
N VAL A 404 -20.68 13.78 -1.03
CA VAL A 404 -20.78 13.11 0.27
C VAL A 404 -20.85 11.60 0.07
N SER A 405 -19.98 10.86 0.76
CA SER A 405 -19.96 9.40 0.76
C SER A 405 -20.46 8.87 2.10
N LYS A 406 -21.56 8.13 2.08
CA LYS A 406 -22.16 7.46 3.24
C LYS A 406 -22.00 5.94 3.20
N GLY A 407 -20.97 5.44 2.53
CA GLY A 407 -20.73 4.01 2.37
C GLY A 407 -20.66 3.24 3.69
N PHE A 408 -20.10 3.84 4.74
CA PHE A 408 -20.03 3.21 6.06
C PHE A 408 -21.42 2.85 6.62
N SER A 409 -22.37 3.75 6.53
CA SER A 409 -23.73 3.57 7.10
C SER A 409 -24.73 2.95 6.15
N GLU A 410 -24.57 3.12 4.83
CA GLU A 410 -25.59 2.80 3.83
C GLU A 410 -25.08 1.90 2.70
N GLY A 411 -23.83 1.43 2.77
CA GLY A 411 -23.23 0.59 1.72
C GLY A 411 -23.25 1.27 0.34
N GLY A 412 -23.49 0.49 -0.71
CA GLY A 412 -23.51 0.99 -2.08
C GLY A 412 -24.56 2.06 -2.35
N LYS A 413 -25.69 2.04 -1.65
CA LYS A 413 -26.72 3.08 -1.78
C LYS A 413 -26.18 4.46 -1.36
N GLY A 414 -25.38 4.49 -0.29
CA GLY A 414 -24.78 5.74 0.21
C GLY A 414 -23.66 6.29 -0.66
N THR A 415 -23.29 5.63 -1.75
CA THR A 415 -22.19 6.00 -2.65
C THR A 415 -22.59 6.11 -4.12
N GLU A 416 -23.88 5.98 -4.46
CA GLU A 416 -24.35 6.09 -5.85
C GLU A 416 -24.01 7.45 -6.48
N GLU A 417 -24.15 8.55 -5.73
CA GLU A 417 -23.83 9.89 -6.22
C GLU A 417 -22.33 10.02 -6.52
N LEU A 418 -21.47 9.51 -5.62
CA LEU A 418 -20.03 9.44 -5.85
C LEU A 418 -19.71 8.57 -7.07
N ALA A 419 -20.39 7.45 -7.24
CA ALA A 419 -20.21 6.57 -8.39
C ALA A 419 -20.53 7.28 -9.70
N ARG A 420 -21.63 8.06 -9.77
CA ARG A 420 -21.99 8.86 -10.96
C ARG A 420 -20.95 9.91 -11.28
N ALA A 421 -20.45 10.64 -10.27
CA ALA A 421 -19.39 11.63 -10.44
C ALA A 421 -18.09 10.98 -10.97
N VAL A 422 -17.70 9.81 -10.44
CA VAL A 422 -16.53 9.06 -10.92
C VAL A 422 -16.71 8.59 -12.36
N VAL A 423 -17.89 8.06 -12.73
CA VAL A 423 -18.19 7.65 -14.11
C VAL A 423 -18.07 8.82 -15.07
N THR A 424 -18.64 9.98 -14.72
CA THR A 424 -18.56 11.19 -15.53
C THR A 424 -17.11 11.55 -15.87
N ILE A 425 -16.21 11.52 -14.89
CA ILE A 425 -14.79 11.84 -15.11
C ILE A 425 -14.08 10.71 -15.87
N ALA A 426 -14.28 9.45 -15.48
CA ALA A 426 -13.58 8.32 -16.10
C ALA A 426 -13.96 8.13 -17.58
N GLU A 427 -15.17 8.50 -17.96
CA GLU A 427 -15.64 8.41 -19.35
C GLU A 427 -15.39 9.70 -20.17
N SER A 428 -15.01 10.82 -19.53
CA SER A 428 -14.75 12.09 -20.23
C SER A 428 -13.52 12.05 -21.15
N GLY A 429 -12.57 11.17 -20.87
CA GLY A 429 -11.28 11.14 -21.57
C GLY A 429 -10.35 12.30 -21.28
N GLU A 430 -10.63 13.09 -20.22
CA GLU A 430 -9.84 14.27 -19.86
C GLU A 430 -8.64 13.99 -18.94
N SER A 431 -8.48 12.76 -18.44
CA SER A 431 -7.31 12.33 -17.68
C SER A 431 -6.17 11.97 -18.64
N HIS A 432 -5.05 12.67 -18.53
CA HIS A 432 -3.87 12.46 -19.34
C HIS A 432 -2.67 12.20 -18.44
N PHE A 433 -2.58 10.98 -17.90
CA PHE A 433 -1.53 10.59 -16.97
C PHE A 433 -0.13 10.82 -17.54
N ALA A 434 0.70 11.51 -16.77
CA ALA A 434 2.13 11.62 -16.98
C ALA A 434 2.89 11.52 -15.66
N PRO A 435 4.01 10.78 -15.60
CA PRO A 435 4.84 10.75 -14.40
C PRO A 435 5.47 12.13 -14.13
N LEU A 436 5.78 12.43 -12.86
CA LEU A 436 6.35 13.74 -12.48
C LEU A 436 7.75 13.96 -12.99
N TYR A 437 8.51 12.91 -13.21
CA TYR A 437 9.90 12.97 -13.64
C TYR A 437 10.22 11.90 -14.70
N SER A 438 11.24 12.18 -15.50
CA SER A 438 11.79 11.20 -16.44
C SER A 438 12.58 10.11 -15.70
N HIS A 439 12.52 8.88 -16.20
CA HIS A 439 13.38 7.79 -15.71
C HIS A 439 14.86 8.12 -15.86
N GLU A 440 15.23 8.90 -16.89
CA GLU A 440 16.62 9.30 -17.16
C GLU A 440 17.15 10.40 -16.22
N ALA A 441 16.28 11.06 -15.46
CA ALA A 441 16.69 12.06 -14.48
C ALA A 441 17.60 11.44 -13.38
N SER A 442 18.44 12.26 -12.77
CA SER A 442 19.23 11.84 -11.61
C SER A 442 18.33 11.55 -10.39
N ILE A 443 18.82 10.79 -9.42
CA ILE A 443 18.10 10.55 -8.16
C ILE A 443 17.80 11.88 -7.46
N GLU A 444 18.76 12.79 -7.44
CA GLU A 444 18.61 14.11 -6.82
C GLU A 444 17.51 14.93 -7.50
N ASP A 445 17.43 14.91 -8.83
CA ASP A 445 16.39 15.63 -9.58
C ASP A 445 15.02 15.02 -9.32
N LYS A 446 14.90 13.68 -9.24
CA LYS A 446 13.65 12.98 -8.90
C LYS A 446 13.18 13.38 -7.50
N ILE A 447 14.09 13.35 -6.52
CA ILE A 447 13.78 13.74 -5.14
C ILE A 447 13.36 15.20 -5.07
N THR A 448 14.10 16.09 -5.72
CA THR A 448 13.79 17.53 -5.78
C THR A 448 12.42 17.77 -6.41
N THR A 449 12.11 17.08 -7.50
CA THR A 449 10.81 17.20 -8.18
C THR A 449 9.65 16.80 -7.26
N VAL A 450 9.75 15.66 -6.57
CA VAL A 450 8.72 15.22 -5.64
C VAL A 450 8.62 16.17 -4.44
N ALA A 451 9.74 16.52 -3.83
CA ALA A 451 9.76 17.39 -2.65
C ALA A 451 9.16 18.78 -2.94
N THR A 452 9.48 19.38 -4.09
CA THR A 452 8.98 20.72 -4.43
C THR A 452 7.55 20.70 -4.94
N LYS A 453 7.22 19.83 -5.89
CA LYS A 453 5.88 19.80 -6.51
C LYS A 453 4.83 19.18 -5.59
N ILE A 454 5.15 18.07 -4.92
CA ILE A 454 4.18 17.31 -4.13
C ILE A 454 4.14 17.78 -2.67
N TYR A 455 5.29 17.92 -2.03
CA TYR A 455 5.32 18.35 -0.62
C TYR A 455 5.22 19.87 -0.46
N GLY A 456 5.72 20.63 -1.43
CA GLY A 456 5.79 22.09 -1.37
C GLY A 456 7.04 22.60 -0.65
N ALA A 457 8.09 21.77 -0.53
CA ALA A 457 9.36 22.17 0.02
C ALA A 457 10.09 23.18 -0.88
N SER A 458 10.80 24.12 -0.27
CA SER A 458 11.62 25.11 -0.98
C SER A 458 12.98 24.55 -1.40
N LYS A 459 13.50 23.53 -0.66
CA LYS A 459 14.84 22.98 -0.88
C LYS A 459 14.95 21.56 -0.32
N VAL A 460 15.84 20.77 -0.94
CA VAL A 460 16.28 19.46 -0.47
C VAL A 460 17.72 19.51 -0.02
N ASN A 461 18.00 19.08 1.20
CA ASN A 461 19.34 18.94 1.75
C ASN A 461 19.71 17.46 1.87
N TYR A 462 21.01 17.19 1.97
CA TYR A 462 21.55 15.84 2.11
C TYR A 462 22.55 15.77 3.26
N SER A 463 22.43 14.78 4.13
CA SER A 463 23.45 14.50 5.14
C SER A 463 24.74 13.97 4.49
N SER A 464 25.86 14.02 5.23
CA SER A 464 27.12 13.42 4.76
C SER A 464 26.99 11.91 4.51
N LYS A 465 26.18 11.21 5.31
CA LYS A 465 25.85 9.79 5.13
C LYS A 465 25.10 9.57 3.81
N ALA A 466 24.07 10.37 3.56
CA ALA A 466 23.28 10.29 2.32
C ALA A 466 24.15 10.53 1.08
N LEU A 467 25.02 11.53 1.09
CA LEU A 467 25.93 11.81 -0.03
C LEU A 467 26.91 10.66 -0.28
N SER A 468 27.40 10.00 0.76
CA SER A 468 28.27 8.81 0.62
C SER A 468 27.51 7.63 0.03
N GLN A 469 26.28 7.39 0.49
CA GLN A 469 25.43 6.31 -0.03
C GLN A 469 25.00 6.55 -1.47
N LEU A 470 24.73 7.80 -1.86
CA LEU A 470 24.40 8.17 -3.23
C LEU A 470 25.54 7.84 -4.20
N LYS A 471 26.80 8.09 -3.80
CA LYS A 471 27.97 7.67 -4.58
C LYS A 471 28.01 6.14 -4.76
N GLN A 472 27.64 5.38 -3.72
CA GLN A 472 27.57 3.92 -3.81
C GLN A 472 26.43 3.47 -4.74
N ILE A 473 25.27 4.09 -4.68
CA ILE A 473 24.12 3.82 -5.55
C ILE A 473 24.51 4.02 -7.03
N ASN A 474 25.17 5.14 -7.33
CA ASN A 474 25.66 5.45 -8.68
C ASN A 474 26.70 4.42 -9.15
N LYS A 475 27.63 4.01 -8.26
CA LYS A 475 28.64 2.98 -8.59
C LYS A 475 28.03 1.60 -8.86
N LEU A 476 26.90 1.28 -8.24
CA LEU A 476 26.15 0.04 -8.47
C LEU A 476 25.26 0.08 -9.72
N GLY A 477 25.16 1.23 -10.41
CA GLY A 477 24.31 1.41 -11.60
C GLY A 477 22.82 1.55 -11.27
N PHE A 478 22.48 2.05 -10.08
CA PHE A 478 21.09 2.26 -9.63
C PHE A 478 20.64 3.72 -9.75
N ASP A 479 21.44 4.58 -10.40
CA ASP A 479 21.23 6.02 -10.56
C ASP A 479 19.98 6.39 -11.40
N LYS A 480 19.43 5.42 -12.14
CA LYS A 480 18.21 5.61 -12.96
C LYS A 480 16.93 5.05 -12.32
N LEU A 481 17.04 4.37 -11.18
CA LEU A 481 15.87 3.83 -10.51
C LEU A 481 14.91 4.94 -10.02
N PRO A 482 13.59 4.69 -10.01
CA PRO A 482 12.64 5.61 -9.39
C PRO A 482 12.90 5.75 -7.88
N VAL A 483 12.39 6.82 -7.29
CA VAL A 483 12.55 7.09 -5.86
C VAL A 483 11.26 6.79 -5.09
N CYS A 484 11.41 6.07 -3.98
CA CYS A 484 10.35 5.78 -3.02
C CYS A 484 10.65 6.55 -1.73
N ILE A 485 10.26 7.83 -1.68
CA ILE A 485 10.60 8.71 -0.57
C ILE A 485 9.86 8.31 0.70
N VAL A 486 10.59 8.27 1.79
CA VAL A 486 10.09 7.94 3.13
C VAL A 486 10.12 9.16 4.03
N LYS A 487 8.95 9.57 4.50
CA LYS A 487 8.75 10.65 5.46
C LYS A 487 7.55 10.36 6.35
N THR A 488 7.30 11.20 7.34
CA THR A 488 6.07 11.11 8.15
C THR A 488 4.80 11.18 7.27
N PRO A 489 3.80 10.32 7.50
CA PRO A 489 2.52 10.43 6.80
C PRO A 489 1.58 11.51 7.37
N LYS A 490 1.95 12.15 8.48
CA LYS A 490 1.07 13.08 9.22
C LYS A 490 1.21 14.55 8.77
N SER A 491 2.11 14.84 7.85
CA SER A 491 2.36 16.17 7.31
C SER A 491 2.80 16.10 5.85
N LEU A 492 2.59 17.16 5.10
CA LEU A 492 3.21 17.35 3.78
C LEU A 492 4.73 17.54 3.88
N SER A 493 5.24 18.05 5.03
CA SER A 493 6.68 18.14 5.30
C SER A 493 7.23 16.85 5.94
N ASP A 494 8.51 16.84 6.30
CA ASP A 494 9.16 15.81 7.11
C ASP A 494 9.02 16.04 8.64
N ASP A 495 8.34 17.13 9.04
CA ASP A 495 7.98 17.46 10.41
C ASP A 495 6.46 17.26 10.64
N GLU A 496 6.09 16.27 11.46
CA GLU A 496 4.68 15.95 11.73
C GLU A 496 3.88 17.06 12.45
N LYS A 497 4.56 18.05 13.01
CA LYS A 497 3.92 19.20 13.69
C LYS A 497 3.44 20.27 12.71
N LYS A 498 3.91 20.24 11.46
CA LYS A 498 3.49 21.20 10.44
C LYS A 498 2.20 20.72 9.78
N LEU A 499 1.08 21.26 10.25
CA LEU A 499 -0.26 20.92 9.79
C LEU A 499 -0.66 21.68 8.52
N ALA A 500 -1.81 21.35 7.96
CA ALA A 500 -2.43 21.94 6.78
C ALA A 500 -1.50 21.93 5.54
N ARG A 501 -1.10 23.10 5.07
CA ARG A 501 -0.20 23.28 3.91
C ARG A 501 0.99 24.12 4.33
N PRO A 502 2.05 23.50 4.87
CA PRO A 502 3.26 24.22 5.25
C PRO A 502 3.92 24.85 4.00
N THR A 503 4.53 26.03 4.20
CA THR A 503 5.32 26.77 3.20
C THR A 503 6.71 27.06 3.75
N ASP A 504 7.65 27.43 2.88
CA ASP A 504 8.98 27.92 3.23
C ASP A 504 9.77 26.94 4.13
N PHE A 505 9.60 25.64 3.92
CA PHE A 505 10.32 24.60 4.63
C PHE A 505 11.30 23.87 3.71
N GLU A 506 12.36 23.38 4.30
CA GLU A 506 13.32 22.51 3.64
C GLU A 506 13.15 21.08 4.15
N VAL A 507 13.48 20.09 3.33
CA VAL A 507 13.54 18.68 3.72
C VAL A 507 14.95 18.17 3.64
N THR A 508 15.30 17.18 4.48
CA THR A 508 16.66 16.61 4.53
C THR A 508 16.63 15.10 4.31
N VAL A 509 17.31 14.64 3.26
CA VAL A 509 17.60 13.23 3.06
C VAL A 509 18.70 12.84 4.05
N ARG A 510 18.34 12.03 5.05
CA ARG A 510 19.23 11.59 6.12
C ARG A 510 20.12 10.44 5.67
N GLU A 511 19.53 9.52 4.93
CA GLU A 511 20.19 8.33 4.38
C GLU A 511 19.42 7.76 3.20
N PHE A 512 20.05 6.86 2.47
CA PHE A 512 19.45 6.07 1.42
C PHE A 512 19.48 4.59 1.77
N GLU A 513 18.42 3.92 1.39
CA GLU A 513 18.40 2.49 1.18
C GLU A 513 18.00 2.21 -0.26
N PHE A 514 18.09 0.97 -0.69
CA PHE A 514 17.61 0.58 -2.01
C PHE A 514 17.06 -0.84 -1.99
N ALA A 515 16.01 -1.03 -2.76
CA ALA A 515 15.37 -2.30 -3.03
C ALA A 515 15.62 -2.62 -4.51
N SER A 516 16.82 -3.12 -4.81
CA SER A 516 17.30 -3.29 -6.18
C SER A 516 16.52 -4.35 -6.96
N GLY A 517 16.01 -5.37 -6.28
CA GLY A 517 15.12 -6.37 -6.85
C GLY A 517 13.74 -5.80 -7.15
N ALA A 518 13.17 -5.02 -6.25
CA ALA A 518 11.92 -4.29 -6.48
C ALA A 518 12.11 -3.19 -7.54
N GLY A 519 13.30 -2.63 -7.65
CA GLY A 519 13.68 -1.66 -8.67
C GLY A 519 13.38 -0.21 -8.29
N PHE A 520 13.68 0.19 -7.04
CA PHE A 520 13.62 1.58 -6.60
C PHE A 520 14.64 1.90 -5.49
N VAL A 521 14.98 3.18 -5.39
CA VAL A 521 15.82 3.75 -4.33
C VAL A 521 14.92 4.36 -3.26
N ILE A 522 15.33 4.29 -2.00
CA ILE A 522 14.54 4.73 -0.85
C ILE A 522 15.26 5.87 -0.12
N PRO A 523 15.00 7.14 -0.49
CA PRO A 523 15.48 8.30 0.26
C PRO A 523 14.71 8.41 1.58
N ILE A 524 15.41 8.47 2.71
CA ILE A 524 14.82 8.52 4.05
C ILE A 524 14.95 9.94 4.61
N LEU A 525 13.83 10.62 4.80
CA LEU A 525 13.74 11.97 5.30
C LEU A 525 13.38 12.02 6.80
N GLY A 526 12.64 11.02 7.26
CA GLY A 526 12.14 10.92 8.63
C GLY A 526 12.51 9.60 9.30
N ASP A 527 12.03 9.41 10.51
CA ASP A 527 12.20 8.14 11.19
C ASP A 527 11.32 7.07 10.55
N THR A 528 11.93 5.94 10.26
CA THR A 528 11.26 4.77 9.66
C THR A 528 11.28 3.61 10.62
N VAL A 529 10.13 3.02 10.86
CA VAL A 529 10.03 1.82 11.68
C VAL A 529 9.63 0.65 10.78
N ARG A 530 10.59 -0.23 10.47
CA ARG A 530 10.40 -1.43 9.66
C ARG A 530 9.95 -2.65 10.48
N MET A 531 10.07 -2.58 11.79
CA MET A 531 9.54 -3.52 12.75
C MET A 531 8.81 -2.73 13.83
N PRO A 532 7.48 -2.55 13.69
CA PRO A 532 6.67 -1.88 14.70
C PRO A 532 6.70 -2.64 16.02
N GLY A 533 6.48 -1.94 17.12
CA GLY A 533 6.20 -2.58 18.42
C GLY A 533 4.71 -2.63 18.66
N LEU A 534 4.28 -3.54 19.51
CA LEU A 534 2.93 -3.48 20.08
C LEU A 534 2.76 -2.18 20.88
N PRO A 535 1.57 -1.57 20.88
CA PRO A 535 1.25 -0.44 21.76
C PRO A 535 1.17 -0.89 23.21
N SER A 536 1.01 0.06 24.13
CA SER A 536 0.85 -0.25 25.56
C SER A 536 -0.35 -1.12 25.88
N VAL A 537 -1.43 -0.99 25.10
CA VAL A 537 -2.60 -1.87 25.12
C VAL A 537 -2.87 -2.30 23.68
N PRO A 538 -2.40 -3.49 23.27
CA PRO A 538 -2.62 -3.99 21.92
C PRO A 538 -4.06 -4.47 21.73
N ALA A 539 -4.56 -4.41 20.50
CA ALA A 539 -5.87 -4.94 20.13
C ALA A 539 -6.01 -6.43 20.50
N ALA A 540 -4.91 -7.17 20.47
CA ALA A 540 -4.85 -8.58 20.85
C ALA A 540 -5.40 -8.88 22.26
N GLU A 541 -5.33 -7.94 23.21
CA GLU A 541 -5.87 -8.14 24.56
C GLU A 541 -7.41 -8.23 24.61
N GLY A 542 -8.08 -7.71 23.58
CA GLY A 542 -9.53 -7.74 23.46
C GLY A 542 -10.07 -8.82 22.51
N MET A 543 -9.20 -9.66 21.95
CA MET A 543 -9.57 -10.70 20.99
C MET A 543 -9.75 -12.05 21.71
N ASP A 544 -10.75 -12.82 21.30
CA ASP A 544 -11.01 -14.16 21.82
C ASP A 544 -11.69 -15.04 20.77
N ILE A 545 -11.69 -16.33 21.02
CA ILE A 545 -12.40 -17.35 20.26
C ILE A 545 -13.08 -18.33 21.24
N ASP A 546 -14.37 -18.58 21.05
CA ASP A 546 -15.11 -19.49 21.89
C ASP A 546 -14.96 -20.98 21.48
N ASP A 547 -15.57 -21.88 22.25
CA ASP A 547 -15.51 -23.33 22.00
C ASP A 547 -16.19 -23.75 20.67
N GLU A 548 -17.02 -22.90 20.10
CA GLU A 548 -17.70 -23.10 18.81
C GLU A 548 -16.90 -22.48 17.63
N GLY A 549 -15.76 -21.84 17.94
CA GLY A 549 -14.89 -21.21 16.95
C GLY A 549 -15.34 -19.82 16.52
N ILE A 550 -16.24 -19.18 17.27
CA ILE A 550 -16.72 -17.83 16.97
C ILE A 550 -15.73 -16.81 17.54
N ILE A 551 -15.26 -15.93 16.65
CA ILE A 551 -14.27 -14.90 16.98
C ILE A 551 -14.97 -13.66 17.56
N SER A 552 -14.35 -13.05 18.56
CA SER A 552 -14.73 -11.76 19.13
C SER A 552 -13.54 -10.80 19.18
N GLY A 553 -13.80 -9.49 19.19
CA GLY A 553 -12.79 -8.46 19.34
C GLY A 553 -11.89 -8.22 18.13
N LEU A 554 -12.02 -8.98 17.06
CA LEU A 554 -11.31 -8.72 15.79
C LEU A 554 -11.93 -7.50 15.08
N SER A 555 -11.11 -6.60 14.54
CA SER A 555 -11.53 -5.34 13.90
C SER A 555 -10.84 -5.07 12.57
#